data_4d73364584c4414c65fba1857c3bddcc
#
_entry.id   4d73364584c4414c65fba1857c3bddcc
#
_cell.length_a   1.000
_cell.length_b   1.000
_cell.length_c   1.000
_cell.angle_alpha   90.00
_cell.angle_beta   90.00
_cell.angle_gamma   90.00
#
_symmetry.space_group_name_H-M   'P 1'
#
loop_
_entity.id
_entity.type
_entity.pdbx_description
1 polymer ?
#
loop_
_entity_poly.entity_id
_entity_poly.type
_entity_poly.pdbx_seq_one_letter_code
_entity_poly.pdbx_strand_id
1 'polypeptide(L)'
;MWLQAPESNLDPSNENGPIPFTSSSLLALAYVRLSLNIGPYKRLESRDPDIIAKALSDLPPVNRCARLTPALIYAIHTVSVPVRLGLDYIAKSQAFFWSVRHALASFECVVLLSKWLRAVAVDQNKTLNTNEKRIIRWARLVVEEAHDSMDTAEGEVPGREPAELAAAVLSIWSRFFKQNSQWKFINILGESLARYAQLQMSG
;
A
#
# COMPACT_ATOMS: atom_id res chain seq x y z
N MET A 1 -6.79 17.30 -11.46
CA MET A 1 -7.75 17.53 -12.55
C MET A 1 -8.58 16.30 -12.89
N TRP A 2 -8.02 15.14 -13.18
CA TRP A 2 -8.82 13.96 -13.56
C TRP A 2 -9.73 13.43 -12.44
N LEU A 3 -9.27 13.47 -11.19
CA LEU A 3 -10.05 13.09 -10.00
C LEU A 3 -11.20 14.06 -9.65
N GLN A 4 -11.34 15.19 -10.36
CA GLN A 4 -12.41 16.15 -10.18
C GLN A 4 -13.51 16.06 -11.26
N ALA A 5 -13.32 15.18 -12.24
CA ALA A 5 -14.34 14.94 -13.23
C ALA A 5 -15.52 14.18 -12.62
N PRO A 6 -16.77 14.50 -12.97
CA PRO A 6 -17.95 13.79 -12.46
C PRO A 6 -17.90 12.28 -12.74
N GLU A 7 -17.19 11.90 -13.80
CA GLU A 7 -16.99 10.51 -14.23
C GLU A 7 -15.97 9.76 -13.36
N SER A 8 -15.19 10.47 -12.54
CA SER A 8 -14.14 9.89 -11.67
C SER A 8 -14.71 9.41 -10.33
N ASN A 9 -15.94 8.93 -10.31
CA ASN A 9 -16.52 8.34 -9.14
C ASN A 9 -15.94 6.94 -8.90
N LEU A 10 -15.45 6.69 -7.67
CA LEU A 10 -14.91 5.39 -7.25
C LEU A 10 -16.01 4.44 -6.71
N ASP A 11 -17.27 4.86 -6.75
CA ASP A 11 -18.38 4.03 -6.35
C ASP A 11 -18.51 2.85 -7.33
N PRO A 12 -18.48 1.59 -6.85
CA PRO A 12 -18.63 0.42 -7.69
C PRO A 12 -19.94 0.34 -8.45
N SER A 13 -20.97 1.02 -7.99
CA SER A 13 -22.30 1.09 -8.61
C SER A 13 -22.40 2.16 -9.71
N ASN A 14 -21.34 2.96 -9.93
CA ASN A 14 -21.35 4.01 -10.94
C ASN A 14 -21.44 3.44 -12.35
N GLU A 15 -22.16 4.09 -13.23
CA GLU A 15 -22.36 3.70 -14.65
C GLU A 15 -21.03 3.55 -15.42
N ASN A 16 -20.01 4.34 -15.07
CA ASN A 16 -18.68 4.23 -15.68
C ASN A 16 -17.86 3.03 -15.15
N GLY A 17 -18.40 2.32 -14.16
CA GLY A 17 -17.83 1.10 -13.62
C GLY A 17 -16.39 1.26 -13.11
N PRO A 18 -15.56 0.23 -13.27
CA PRO A 18 -14.20 0.19 -12.71
C PRO A 18 -13.15 1.01 -13.48
N ILE A 19 -13.51 1.69 -14.58
CA ILE A 19 -12.54 2.40 -15.43
C ILE A 19 -11.77 3.48 -14.66
N PRO A 20 -12.43 4.41 -13.94
CA PRO A 20 -11.73 5.44 -13.16
C PRO A 20 -10.80 4.84 -12.11
N PHE A 21 -11.25 3.81 -11.43
CA PHE A 21 -10.47 3.12 -10.40
C PHE A 21 -9.24 2.43 -11.01
N THR A 22 -9.42 1.69 -12.11
CA THR A 22 -8.31 1.01 -12.81
C THR A 22 -7.29 2.02 -13.34
N SER A 23 -7.74 3.10 -13.96
CA SER A 23 -6.86 4.15 -14.50
C SER A 23 -6.05 4.81 -13.39
N SER A 24 -6.66 5.10 -12.25
CA SER A 24 -5.97 5.67 -11.08
C SER A 24 -4.92 4.73 -10.51
N SER A 25 -5.23 3.43 -10.44
CA SER A 25 -4.28 2.41 -9.97
C SER A 25 -3.08 2.25 -10.93
N LEU A 26 -3.31 2.29 -12.24
CA LEU A 26 -2.24 2.22 -13.23
C LEU A 26 -1.36 3.48 -13.19
N LEU A 27 -1.96 4.65 -13.00
CA LEU A 27 -1.23 5.90 -12.85
C LEU A 27 -0.36 5.88 -11.58
N ALA A 28 -0.91 5.42 -10.47
CA ALA A 28 -0.16 5.23 -9.23
C ALA A 28 1.05 4.30 -9.44
N LEU A 29 0.83 3.16 -10.10
CA LEU A 29 1.88 2.21 -10.43
C LEU A 29 2.99 2.85 -11.29
N ALA A 30 2.63 3.68 -12.27
CA ALA A 30 3.59 4.38 -13.11
C ALA A 30 4.46 5.33 -12.26
N TYR A 31 3.85 6.15 -11.38
CA TYR A 31 4.60 7.05 -10.48
C TYR A 31 5.50 6.28 -9.51
N VAL A 32 5.03 5.17 -8.95
CA VAL A 32 5.83 4.30 -8.08
C VAL A 32 7.05 3.80 -8.82
N ARG A 33 6.90 3.26 -10.03
CA ARG A 33 8.00 2.69 -10.82
C ARG A 33 8.99 3.72 -11.33
N LEU A 34 8.57 4.95 -11.58
CA LEU A 34 9.47 6.07 -11.89
C LEU A 34 10.31 6.48 -10.67
N SER A 35 9.82 6.19 -9.47
CA SER A 35 10.44 6.63 -8.21
C SER A 35 11.20 5.51 -7.50
N LEU A 36 10.80 4.26 -7.70
CA LEU A 36 11.39 3.09 -7.08
C LEU A 36 11.44 1.93 -8.10
N ASN A 37 12.64 1.56 -8.50
CA ASN A 37 12.82 0.45 -9.44
C ASN A 37 12.63 -0.91 -8.73
N ILE A 38 11.38 -1.29 -8.53
CA ILE A 38 11.03 -2.57 -7.90
C ILE A 38 11.23 -3.74 -8.88
N GLY A 39 11.29 -3.48 -10.19
CA GLY A 39 11.26 -4.51 -11.22
C GLY A 39 12.17 -5.72 -10.95
N PRO A 40 13.50 -5.54 -10.72
CA PRO A 40 14.42 -6.64 -10.47
C PRO A 40 14.21 -7.37 -9.14
N TYR A 41 13.55 -6.71 -8.19
CA TYR A 41 13.39 -7.18 -6.81
C TYR A 41 12.03 -7.84 -6.53
N LYS A 42 11.16 -7.94 -7.51
CA LYS A 42 9.85 -8.57 -7.25
C LYS A 42 9.95 -10.07 -7.05
N ARG A 43 10.78 -10.75 -7.85
CA ARG A 43 10.96 -12.21 -7.83
C ARG A 43 9.65 -12.99 -7.75
N LEU A 44 8.57 -12.40 -8.31
CA LEU A 44 7.20 -12.95 -8.26
C LEU A 44 7.09 -14.27 -9.02
N GLU A 45 7.97 -14.50 -9.97
CA GLU A 45 8.11 -15.75 -10.73
C GLU A 45 8.44 -16.96 -9.83
N SER A 46 9.11 -16.72 -8.69
CA SER A 46 9.42 -17.78 -7.72
C SER A 46 8.18 -18.34 -7.04
N ARG A 47 7.13 -17.51 -6.89
CA ARG A 47 5.93 -17.81 -6.10
C ARG A 47 6.23 -18.21 -4.65
N ASP A 48 7.43 -17.91 -4.18
CA ASP A 48 7.89 -18.18 -2.82
C ASP A 48 7.90 -16.89 -2.01
N PRO A 49 7.07 -16.79 -0.95
CA PRO A 49 6.97 -15.59 -0.13
C PRO A 49 8.29 -15.18 0.54
N ASP A 50 9.13 -16.12 0.92
CA ASP A 50 10.41 -15.83 1.58
C ASP A 50 11.42 -15.25 0.58
N ILE A 51 11.48 -15.79 -0.64
CA ILE A 51 12.32 -15.26 -1.73
C ILE A 51 11.87 -13.84 -2.10
N ILE A 52 10.57 -13.62 -2.23
CA ILE A 52 9.99 -12.31 -2.56
C ILE A 52 10.30 -11.31 -1.43
N ALA A 53 10.05 -11.68 -0.18
CA ALA A 53 10.30 -10.82 0.97
C ALA A 53 11.78 -10.42 1.09
N LYS A 54 12.68 -11.38 0.91
CA LYS A 54 14.12 -11.12 0.92
C LYS A 54 14.51 -10.16 -0.20
N ALA A 55 14.02 -10.38 -1.41
CA ALA A 55 14.28 -9.49 -2.54
C ALA A 55 13.75 -8.07 -2.30
N LEU A 56 12.59 -7.91 -1.65
CA LEU A 56 12.08 -6.59 -1.23
C LEU A 56 12.95 -5.94 -0.15
N SER A 57 13.50 -6.74 0.76
CA SER A 57 14.45 -6.26 1.77
C SER A 57 15.75 -5.74 1.14
N ASP A 58 16.22 -6.40 0.10
CA ASP A 58 17.44 -6.04 -0.64
C ASP A 58 17.26 -4.78 -1.52
N LEU A 59 16.03 -4.29 -1.69
CA LEU A 59 15.77 -3.02 -2.38
C LEU A 59 16.52 -1.87 -1.70
N PRO A 60 17.17 -1.00 -2.48
CA PRO A 60 17.81 0.20 -1.93
C PRO A 60 16.88 1.02 -1.06
N PRO A 61 17.42 1.74 -0.06
CA PRO A 61 16.62 2.66 0.73
C PRO A 61 16.05 3.78 -0.14
N VAL A 62 14.89 4.27 0.23
CA VAL A 62 14.21 5.37 -0.47
C VAL A 62 14.76 6.69 0.05
N ASN A 63 15.29 7.51 -0.84
CA ASN A 63 15.76 8.85 -0.48
C ASN A 63 14.58 9.82 -0.33
N ARG A 64 14.56 10.55 0.79
CA ARG A 64 13.59 11.63 1.03
C ARG A 64 13.88 12.82 0.11
N CYS A 65 13.08 13.00 -0.93
CA CYS A 65 13.20 14.12 -1.85
C CYS A 65 11.84 14.58 -2.37
N ALA A 66 11.75 15.83 -2.79
CA ALA A 66 10.50 16.43 -3.29
C ALA A 66 9.95 15.70 -4.53
N ARG A 67 10.81 15.10 -5.34
CA ARG A 67 10.42 14.34 -6.55
C ARG A 67 9.59 13.10 -6.23
N LEU A 68 9.70 12.57 -4.99
CA LEU A 68 8.95 11.40 -4.54
C LEU A 68 7.50 11.75 -4.14
N THR A 69 7.22 13.01 -3.83
CA THR A 69 5.92 13.46 -3.34
C THR A 69 4.73 13.00 -4.20
N PRO A 70 4.75 13.15 -5.54
CA PRO A 70 3.64 12.67 -6.37
C PRO A 70 3.42 11.15 -6.25
N ALA A 71 4.50 10.36 -6.26
CA ALA A 71 4.41 8.92 -6.11
C ALA A 71 3.80 8.51 -4.76
N LEU A 72 4.18 9.19 -3.68
CA LEU A 72 3.61 8.95 -2.35
C LEU A 72 2.14 9.34 -2.26
N ILE A 73 1.73 10.46 -2.88
CA ILE A 73 0.32 10.87 -2.92
C ILE A 73 -0.52 9.83 -3.67
N TYR A 74 -0.06 9.37 -4.82
CA TYR A 74 -0.76 8.33 -5.56
C TYR A 74 -0.74 6.99 -4.84
N ALA A 75 0.36 6.64 -4.17
CA ALA A 75 0.46 5.41 -3.39
C ALA A 75 -0.53 5.42 -2.23
N ILE A 76 -0.57 6.49 -1.42
CA ILE A 76 -1.50 6.57 -0.29
C ILE A 76 -2.96 6.62 -0.76
N HIS A 77 -3.24 7.31 -1.88
CA HIS A 77 -4.57 7.29 -2.47
C HIS A 77 -4.99 5.87 -2.87
N THR A 78 -4.11 5.12 -3.57
CA THR A 78 -4.39 3.75 -3.99
C THR A 78 -4.66 2.83 -2.80
N VAL A 79 -3.92 2.97 -1.71
CA VAL A 79 -4.15 2.15 -0.51
C VAL A 79 -5.36 2.63 0.30
N SER A 80 -5.77 3.90 0.22
CA SER A 80 -6.94 4.40 0.94
C SER A 80 -8.27 3.93 0.35
N VAL A 81 -8.32 3.65 -0.95
CA VAL A 81 -9.58 3.28 -1.62
C VAL A 81 -10.18 1.98 -1.07
N PRO A 82 -9.45 0.85 -0.99
CA PRO A 82 -10.00 -0.38 -0.42
C PRO A 82 -10.40 -0.26 1.04
N VAL A 83 -9.67 0.56 1.82
CA VAL A 83 -10.00 0.82 3.22
C VAL A 83 -11.36 1.50 3.31
N ARG A 84 -11.58 2.56 2.54
CA ARG A 84 -12.85 3.31 2.51
C ARG A 84 -14.04 2.49 1.97
N LEU A 85 -13.80 1.54 1.09
CA LEU A 85 -14.81 0.64 0.56
C LEU A 85 -15.09 -0.56 1.48
N GLY A 86 -14.25 -0.77 2.49
CA GLY A 86 -14.28 -1.92 3.39
C GLY A 86 -13.43 -3.07 2.89
N LEU A 87 -12.31 -3.31 3.57
CA LEU A 87 -11.34 -4.34 3.20
C LEU A 87 -11.98 -5.74 3.14
N ASP A 88 -12.78 -6.08 4.14
CA ASP A 88 -13.48 -7.36 4.21
C ASP A 88 -14.50 -7.53 3.08
N TYR A 89 -15.21 -6.45 2.74
CA TYR A 89 -16.13 -6.46 1.61
C TYR A 89 -15.42 -6.76 0.30
N ILE A 90 -14.31 -6.09 0.03
CA ILE A 90 -13.54 -6.29 -1.20
C ILE A 90 -12.91 -7.69 -1.24
N ALA A 91 -12.37 -8.17 -0.10
CA ALA A 91 -11.75 -9.48 -0.04
C ALA A 91 -12.74 -10.62 -0.30
N LYS A 92 -13.98 -10.50 0.18
CA LYS A 92 -15.02 -11.53 0.12
C LYS A 92 -15.94 -11.40 -1.09
N SER A 93 -16.22 -10.19 -1.55
CA SER A 93 -17.27 -9.92 -2.55
C SER A 93 -16.88 -10.30 -3.97
N GLN A 94 -15.67 -10.85 -4.21
CA GLN A 94 -15.20 -11.10 -5.58
C GLN A 94 -15.29 -9.85 -6.44
N ALA A 95 -15.04 -8.73 -5.83
CA ALA A 95 -15.38 -7.45 -6.36
C ALA A 95 -14.96 -7.37 -7.83
N PHE A 96 -15.92 -7.29 -8.69
CA PHE A 96 -15.79 -7.21 -10.15
C PHE A 96 -14.76 -6.19 -10.59
N PHE A 97 -14.50 -5.22 -9.74
CA PHE A 97 -13.57 -4.13 -9.95
C PHE A 97 -12.17 -4.37 -9.35
N TRP A 98 -11.98 -5.38 -8.45
CA TRP A 98 -10.67 -5.68 -7.85
C TRP A 98 -9.99 -6.86 -8.54
N SER A 99 -9.16 -6.58 -9.51
CA SER A 99 -8.41 -7.59 -10.26
C SER A 99 -6.97 -7.74 -9.74
N VAL A 100 -6.28 -8.76 -10.22
CA VAL A 100 -4.84 -8.97 -9.97
C VAL A 100 -4.00 -7.72 -10.28
N ARG A 101 -4.40 -6.89 -11.24
CA ARG A 101 -3.72 -5.63 -11.56
C ARG A 101 -3.77 -4.65 -10.40
N HIS A 102 -4.93 -4.53 -9.73
CA HIS A 102 -5.10 -3.68 -8.57
C HIS A 102 -4.28 -4.21 -7.38
N ALA A 103 -4.26 -5.52 -7.18
CA ALA A 103 -3.44 -6.14 -6.14
C ALA A 103 -1.94 -5.86 -6.37
N LEU A 104 -1.45 -5.99 -7.60
CA LEU A 104 -0.06 -5.68 -7.94
C LEU A 104 0.26 -4.19 -7.75
N ALA A 105 -0.62 -3.30 -8.20
CA ALA A 105 -0.43 -1.87 -8.01
C ALA A 105 -0.39 -1.51 -6.52
N SER A 106 -1.32 -2.01 -5.74
CA SER A 106 -1.37 -1.79 -4.29
C SER A 106 -0.15 -2.38 -3.59
N PHE A 107 0.31 -3.56 -3.99
CA PHE A 107 1.51 -4.18 -3.46
C PHE A 107 2.74 -3.27 -3.62
N GLU A 108 2.98 -2.74 -4.82
CA GLU A 108 4.09 -1.82 -5.08
C GLU A 108 3.92 -0.48 -4.34
N CYS A 109 2.69 0.03 -4.22
CA CYS A 109 2.37 1.23 -3.45
C CYS A 109 2.66 1.06 -1.96
N VAL A 110 2.28 -0.08 -1.39
CA VAL A 110 2.53 -0.44 0.02
C VAL A 110 4.02 -0.55 0.29
N VAL A 111 4.79 -1.19 -0.59
CA VAL A 111 6.24 -1.31 -0.46
C VAL A 111 6.91 0.07 -0.50
N LEU A 112 6.53 0.94 -1.45
CA LEU A 112 7.06 2.30 -1.51
C LEU A 112 6.73 3.08 -0.23
N LEU A 113 5.48 3.05 0.21
CA LEU A 113 5.01 3.79 1.38
C LEU A 113 5.73 3.33 2.64
N SER A 114 5.85 2.03 2.87
CA SER A 114 6.56 1.48 4.03
C SER A 114 8.04 1.86 4.04
N LYS A 115 8.74 1.73 2.90
CA LYS A 115 10.15 2.12 2.78
C LYS A 115 10.35 3.61 3.03
N TRP A 116 9.47 4.46 2.53
CA TRP A 116 9.55 5.89 2.75
C TRP A 116 9.29 6.27 4.22
N LEU A 117 8.29 5.68 4.85
CA LEU A 117 8.00 5.89 6.28
C LEU A 117 9.20 5.48 7.15
N ARG A 118 9.85 4.38 6.83
CA ARG A 118 11.09 3.98 7.51
C ARG A 118 12.25 4.96 7.26
N ALA A 119 12.41 5.43 6.04
CA ALA A 119 13.42 6.45 5.76
C ALA A 119 13.17 7.74 6.55
N VAL A 120 11.90 8.10 6.76
CA VAL A 120 11.53 9.23 7.64
C VAL A 120 11.88 8.95 9.09
N ALA A 121 11.65 7.72 9.58
CA ALA A 121 11.96 7.32 10.95
C ALA A 121 13.48 7.33 11.26
N VAL A 122 14.28 6.91 10.31
CA VAL A 122 15.76 6.85 10.46
C VAL A 122 16.38 8.24 10.35
N ASP A 123 15.90 9.08 9.44
CA ASP A 123 16.47 10.42 9.18
C ASP A 123 15.83 11.48 10.12
N GLN A 124 16.05 11.31 11.42
CA GLN A 124 15.52 12.22 12.45
C GLN A 124 16.12 13.64 12.39
N ASN A 125 17.31 13.79 11.80
CA ASN A 125 17.98 15.07 11.69
C ASN A 125 17.37 16.01 10.63
N LYS A 126 16.60 15.45 9.70
CA LYS A 126 15.96 16.23 8.64
C LYS A 126 14.51 16.54 9.00
N THR A 127 14.25 17.82 9.25
CA THR A 127 12.91 18.31 9.55
C THR A 127 11.91 17.92 8.46
N LEU A 128 10.70 17.52 8.88
CA LEU A 128 9.62 17.19 7.97
C LEU A 128 9.09 18.46 7.28
N ASN A 129 9.04 18.43 5.96
CA ASN A 129 8.38 19.49 5.19
C ASN A 129 6.83 19.34 5.26
N THR A 130 6.12 20.35 4.79
CA THR A 130 4.66 20.39 4.85
C THR A 130 4.00 19.22 4.12
N ASN A 131 4.53 18.79 2.98
CA ASN A 131 3.97 17.68 2.21
C ASN A 131 4.21 16.34 2.92
N GLU A 132 5.39 16.11 3.48
CA GLU A 132 5.71 14.93 4.27
C GLU A 132 4.78 14.80 5.48
N LYS A 133 4.55 15.90 6.22
CA LYS A 133 3.61 15.92 7.35
C LYS A 133 2.19 15.56 6.92
N ARG A 134 1.74 16.05 5.76
CA ARG A 134 0.40 15.72 5.22
C ARG A 134 0.29 14.25 4.83
N ILE A 135 1.32 13.69 4.20
CA ILE A 135 1.34 12.28 3.80
C ILE A 135 1.33 11.37 5.04
N ILE A 136 2.15 11.67 6.06
CA ILE A 136 2.17 10.90 7.31
C ILE A 136 0.80 10.97 8.00
N ARG A 137 0.20 12.16 8.08
CA ARG A 137 -1.14 12.31 8.65
C ARG A 137 -2.17 11.49 7.89
N TRP A 138 -2.12 11.51 6.56
CA TRP A 138 -3.03 10.71 5.74
C TRP A 138 -2.81 9.22 5.92
N ALA A 139 -1.54 8.76 5.95
CA ALA A 139 -1.22 7.36 6.23
C ALA A 139 -1.78 6.90 7.59
N ARG A 140 -1.69 7.75 8.62
CA ARG A 140 -2.27 7.49 9.94
C ARG A 140 -3.78 7.31 9.87
N LEU A 141 -4.49 8.23 9.22
CA LEU A 141 -5.95 8.13 9.06
C LEU A 141 -6.37 6.84 8.34
N VAL A 142 -5.64 6.45 7.30
CA VAL A 142 -5.91 5.20 6.57
C VAL A 142 -5.67 3.97 7.45
N VAL A 143 -4.63 3.98 8.29
CA VAL A 143 -4.33 2.90 9.22
C VAL A 143 -5.39 2.81 10.32
N GLU A 144 -5.81 3.93 10.90
CA GLU A 144 -6.88 4.01 11.90
C GLU A 144 -8.19 3.48 11.33
N GLU A 145 -8.63 3.97 10.15
CA GLU A 145 -9.85 3.52 9.48
C GLU A 145 -9.81 2.02 9.14
N ALA A 146 -8.64 1.52 8.70
CA ALA A 146 -8.47 0.10 8.40
C ALA A 146 -8.55 -0.76 9.67
N HIS A 147 -7.98 -0.29 10.76
CA HIS A 147 -8.01 -0.98 12.06
C HIS A 147 -9.45 -1.10 12.57
N ASP A 148 -10.20 0.01 12.53
CA ASP A 148 -11.60 0.04 12.98
C ASP A 148 -12.50 -0.87 12.13
N SER A 149 -12.22 -0.98 10.82
CA SER A 149 -13.00 -1.80 9.90
C SER A 149 -12.73 -3.30 9.99
N MET A 150 -11.60 -3.70 10.59
CA MET A 150 -11.18 -5.11 10.65
C MET A 150 -11.63 -5.86 11.90
N ASP A 151 -12.47 -5.27 12.76
CA ASP A 151 -12.99 -5.89 14.00
C ASP A 151 -11.86 -6.54 14.84
N THR A 152 -10.71 -5.88 14.90
CA THR A 152 -9.59 -6.32 15.72
C THR A 152 -9.92 -5.98 17.15
N ALA A 153 -10.38 -7.00 17.90
CA ALA A 153 -10.60 -6.91 19.33
C ALA A 153 -9.43 -6.21 20.02
N GLU A 154 -9.75 -5.14 20.75
CA GLU A 154 -8.93 -4.51 21.80
C GLU A 154 -7.41 -4.62 21.64
N GLY A 155 -6.87 -4.04 20.58
CA GLY A 155 -5.44 -3.84 20.39
C GLY A 155 -5.13 -2.35 20.30
N GLU A 156 -4.01 -1.96 20.87
CA GLU A 156 -3.47 -0.60 20.77
C GLU A 156 -3.57 -0.07 19.32
N VAL A 157 -4.11 1.12 19.16
CA VAL A 157 -4.16 1.81 17.84
C VAL A 157 -2.75 1.83 17.26
N PRO A 158 -2.54 1.23 16.07
CA PRO A 158 -1.20 1.10 15.53
C PRO A 158 -0.57 2.48 15.32
N GLY A 159 0.51 2.68 16.00
CA GLY A 159 1.63 3.56 15.74
C GLY A 159 1.39 5.02 15.40
N ARG A 160 1.83 5.88 16.33
CA ARG A 160 1.95 7.32 16.08
C ARG A 160 3.23 7.66 15.31
N GLU A 161 4.27 6.83 15.46
CA GLU A 161 5.59 7.07 14.86
C GLU A 161 5.69 6.53 13.43
N PRO A 162 6.48 7.14 12.55
CA PRO A 162 6.62 6.70 11.16
C PRO A 162 7.06 5.24 10.99
N ALA A 163 7.90 4.71 11.89
CA ALA A 163 8.32 3.32 11.85
C ALA A 163 7.16 2.35 12.14
N GLU A 164 6.33 2.68 13.13
CA GLU A 164 5.14 1.91 13.49
C GLU A 164 4.09 1.96 12.39
N LEU A 165 3.88 3.14 11.77
CA LEU A 165 3.01 3.29 10.61
C LEU A 165 3.48 2.43 9.43
N ALA A 166 4.80 2.33 9.21
CA ALA A 166 5.34 1.47 8.15
C ALA A 166 4.99 0.00 8.38
N ALA A 167 5.13 -0.47 9.62
CA ALA A 167 4.76 -1.83 10.01
C ALA A 167 3.25 -2.06 9.92
N ALA A 168 2.43 -1.11 10.38
CA ALA A 168 0.98 -1.18 10.32
C ALA A 168 0.45 -1.29 8.87
N VAL A 169 0.97 -0.46 7.95
CA VAL A 169 0.62 -0.52 6.53
C VAL A 169 0.93 -1.90 5.95
N LEU A 170 2.10 -2.47 6.24
CA LEU A 170 2.45 -3.81 5.76
C LEU A 170 1.54 -4.89 6.36
N SER A 171 1.23 -4.81 7.65
CA SER A 171 0.37 -5.76 8.35
C SER A 171 -1.06 -5.77 7.80
N ILE A 172 -1.67 -4.58 7.66
CA ILE A 172 -3.03 -4.42 7.12
C ILE A 172 -3.13 -5.02 5.72
N TRP A 173 -2.20 -4.65 4.83
CA TRP A 173 -2.22 -5.12 3.45
C TRP A 173 -1.86 -6.59 3.30
N SER A 174 -0.96 -7.10 4.15
CA SER A 174 -0.71 -8.54 4.24
C SER A 174 -1.99 -9.30 4.60
N ARG A 175 -2.71 -8.86 5.63
CA ARG A 175 -3.97 -9.47 6.07
C ARG A 175 -5.02 -9.40 4.98
N PHE A 176 -5.23 -8.22 4.38
CA PHE A 176 -6.18 -8.02 3.28
C PHE A 176 -5.92 -8.96 2.10
N PHE A 177 -4.70 -9.10 1.66
CA PHE A 177 -4.35 -10.00 0.56
C PHE A 177 -4.53 -11.48 0.92
N LYS A 178 -4.21 -11.86 2.15
CA LYS A 178 -4.41 -13.26 2.62
C LYS A 178 -5.88 -13.65 2.77
N GLN A 179 -6.76 -12.70 2.97
CA GLN A 179 -8.21 -12.95 3.01
C GLN A 179 -8.82 -13.21 1.62
N ASN A 180 -8.09 -12.94 0.54
CA ASN A 180 -8.57 -13.19 -0.80
C ASN A 180 -8.62 -14.69 -1.08
N SER A 181 -9.84 -15.24 -1.16
CA SER A 181 -10.06 -16.68 -1.35
C SER A 181 -9.94 -17.15 -2.80
N GLN A 182 -9.92 -16.23 -3.77
CA GLN A 182 -10.02 -16.57 -5.18
C GLN A 182 -8.69 -16.75 -5.89
N TRP A 183 -7.72 -15.91 -5.54
CA TRP A 183 -6.47 -15.87 -6.26
C TRP A 183 -5.31 -16.25 -5.35
N LYS A 184 -4.85 -17.49 -5.44
CA LYS A 184 -3.66 -17.96 -4.72
C LYS A 184 -2.46 -17.02 -4.87
N PHE A 185 -2.34 -16.39 -6.02
CA PHE A 185 -1.28 -15.42 -6.27
C PHE A 185 -1.39 -14.19 -5.34
N ILE A 186 -2.60 -13.69 -5.06
CA ILE A 186 -2.78 -12.57 -4.14
C ILE A 186 -2.42 -12.98 -2.71
N ASN A 187 -2.72 -14.22 -2.31
CA ASN A 187 -2.28 -14.74 -1.02
C ASN A 187 -0.76 -14.77 -0.89
N ILE A 188 -0.05 -15.17 -1.96
CA ILE A 188 1.42 -15.13 -2.00
C ILE A 188 1.92 -13.69 -1.78
N LEU A 189 1.31 -12.69 -2.40
CA LEU A 189 1.66 -11.29 -2.15
C LEU A 189 1.45 -10.90 -0.67
N GLY A 190 0.35 -11.35 -0.08
CA GLY A 190 0.06 -11.12 1.34
C GLY A 190 1.08 -11.76 2.27
N GLU A 191 1.43 -13.01 2.04
CA GLU A 191 2.47 -13.71 2.80
C GLU A 191 3.84 -13.04 2.63
N SER A 192 4.17 -12.62 1.41
CA SER A 192 5.42 -11.89 1.14
C SER A 192 5.51 -10.57 1.93
N LEU A 193 4.41 -9.81 2.04
CA LEU A 193 4.38 -8.59 2.85
C LEU A 193 4.55 -8.90 4.35
N ALA A 194 3.94 -9.99 4.85
CA ALA A 194 4.12 -10.42 6.23
C ALA A 194 5.59 -10.76 6.55
N ARG A 195 6.22 -11.56 5.68
CA ARG A 195 7.64 -11.93 5.81
C ARG A 195 8.56 -10.70 5.71
N TYR A 196 8.25 -9.81 4.76
CA TYR A 196 8.99 -8.56 4.62
C TYR A 196 8.89 -7.67 5.87
N ALA A 197 7.71 -7.56 6.48
CA ALA A 197 7.54 -6.84 7.73
C ALA A 197 8.39 -7.45 8.86
N GLN A 198 8.44 -8.79 8.98
CA GLN A 198 9.27 -9.49 9.96
C GLN A 198 10.76 -9.20 9.76
N LEU A 199 11.25 -9.26 8.52
CA LEU A 199 12.64 -8.92 8.21
C LEU A 199 13.01 -7.49 8.59
N GLN A 200 12.05 -6.56 8.44
CA GLN A 200 12.27 -5.16 8.83
C GLN A 200 12.32 -4.92 10.34
N MET A 201 11.74 -5.80 11.15
CA MET A 201 11.77 -5.71 12.62
C MET A 201 13.02 -6.35 13.21
N SER A 202 13.64 -7.28 12.49
CA SER A 202 14.79 -8.06 12.94
C SER A 202 16.15 -7.42 12.58
N GLY A 203 16.20 -6.39 11.76
CA GLY A 203 17.40 -5.68 11.31
C GLY A 203 17.38 -4.23 11.75
#